data_8a4c67e494923ddf2ca0a5f8f5dd0849
#
_entry.id   8a4c67e494923ddf2ca0a5f8f5dd0849
#
_cell.length_a   1.000
_cell.length_b   1.000
_cell.length_c   1.000
_cell.angle_alpha   90.00
_cell.angle_beta   90.00
_cell.angle_gamma   90.00
#
_symmetry.space_group_name_H-M   'P 1'
#
loop_
_entity.id
_entity.type
_entity.pdbx_description
1 polymer ?
#
loop_
_entity_poly.entity_id
_entity_poly.type
_entity_poly.pdbx_seq_one_letter_code
_entity_poly.pdbx_strand_id
1 'polypeptide(L)'
;AQSAASLNHPNIVAVYDTGEEATLLPDGRKVSIPYIVMEYVDGRPLKDLLSDDAGPFPIAEVVDIVAGVLSALEYSHSAGLVHRDIKPGNVMLTSKGEVKVMDFGIARAIADSQATMTQTNAVVGTAQYLSPEQAQGKPVDARSDLYSTGVLLFELLTGKPPFTGDSA
;
A
#
# COMPACT_ATOMS: atom_id res chain seq x y z
N ALA A 1 10.13 8.39 7.23
CA ALA A 1 10.86 8.15 5.96
C ALA A 1 12.11 7.32 6.18
N GLN A 2 12.96 7.61 7.17
CA GLN A 2 14.20 6.84 7.42
C GLN A 2 13.96 5.35 7.72
N SER A 3 12.85 4.98 8.34
CA SER A 3 12.57 3.58 8.71
C SER A 3 12.16 2.70 7.51
N ALA A 4 11.50 3.26 6.49
CA ALA A 4 11.12 2.52 5.28
C ALA A 4 12.33 2.30 4.34
N ALA A 5 13.27 3.24 4.30
CA ALA A 5 14.49 3.14 3.50
C ALA A 5 15.47 2.04 3.98
N SER A 6 15.25 1.46 5.17
CA SER A 6 16.07 0.36 5.70
C SER A 6 15.54 -1.04 5.37
N LEU A 7 14.35 -1.16 4.75
CA LEU A 7 13.78 -2.45 4.39
C LEU A 7 14.44 -2.96 3.09
N ASN A 8 15.08 -4.12 3.17
CA ASN A 8 15.66 -4.81 2.02
C ASN A 8 15.15 -6.25 1.99
N HIS A 9 14.14 -6.51 1.17
CA HIS A 9 13.48 -7.80 1.05
C HIS A 9 12.99 -8.02 -0.39
N PRO A 10 13.06 -9.25 -0.95
CA PRO A 10 12.66 -9.51 -2.34
C PRO A 10 11.21 -9.11 -2.66
N ASN A 11 10.30 -9.24 -1.69
CA ASN A 11 8.89 -8.87 -1.85
C ASN A 11 8.57 -7.43 -1.40
N ILE A 12 9.56 -6.58 -1.17
CA ILE A 12 9.37 -5.16 -0.83
C ILE A 12 10.04 -4.31 -1.89
N VAL A 13 9.36 -3.27 -2.37
CA VAL A 13 9.95 -2.26 -3.25
C VAL A 13 11.00 -1.47 -2.46
N ALA A 14 12.25 -1.50 -2.91
CA ALA A 14 13.33 -0.79 -2.24
C ALA A 14 13.18 0.72 -2.41
N VAL A 15 13.33 1.47 -1.32
CA VAL A 15 13.42 2.93 -1.34
C VAL A 15 14.90 3.31 -1.30
N TYR A 16 15.37 4.05 -2.29
CA TYR A 16 16.77 4.44 -2.43
C TYR A 16 17.06 5.79 -1.83
N ASP A 17 16.14 6.76 -1.99
CA ASP A 17 16.33 8.12 -1.51
C ASP A 17 14.99 8.85 -1.34
N THR A 18 15.00 9.94 -0.58
CA THR A 18 13.87 10.87 -0.43
C THR A 18 14.38 12.29 -0.43
N GLY A 19 13.66 13.20 -1.06
CA GLY A 19 14.05 14.60 -1.09
C GLY A 19 12.86 15.52 -1.29
N GLU A 20 13.17 16.80 -1.42
CA GLU A 20 12.20 17.87 -1.71
C GLU A 20 12.72 18.74 -2.84
N GLU A 21 11.89 19.02 -3.82
CA GLU A 21 12.18 19.93 -4.90
C GLU A 21 11.41 21.24 -4.71
N ALA A 22 12.15 22.35 -4.65
CA ALA A 22 11.55 23.67 -4.57
C ALA A 22 11.08 24.13 -5.96
N THR A 23 9.79 24.36 -6.12
CA THR A 23 9.20 24.85 -7.37
C THR A 23 8.45 26.15 -7.14
N LEU A 24 8.32 26.95 -8.22
CA LEU A 24 7.54 28.20 -8.22
C LEU A 24 6.19 27.93 -8.86
N LEU A 25 5.12 28.23 -8.15
CA LEU A 25 3.78 28.25 -8.73
C LEU A 25 3.62 29.44 -9.69
N PRO A 26 2.64 29.39 -10.62
CA PRO A 26 2.37 30.51 -11.53
C PRO A 26 2.07 31.85 -10.83
N ASP A 27 1.63 31.80 -9.58
CA ASP A 27 1.36 32.99 -8.74
C ASP A 27 2.59 33.51 -7.97
N GLY A 28 3.79 32.93 -8.23
CA GLY A 28 5.06 33.33 -7.62
C GLY A 28 5.33 32.74 -6.22
N ARG A 29 4.44 31.92 -5.67
CA ARG A 29 4.68 31.23 -4.40
C ARG A 29 5.67 30.09 -4.57
N LYS A 30 6.65 30.01 -3.66
CA LYS A 30 7.55 28.85 -3.56
C LYS A 30 6.84 27.73 -2.80
N VAL A 31 6.80 26.55 -3.40
CA VAL A 31 6.34 25.31 -2.77
C VAL A 31 7.44 24.27 -2.80
N SER A 32 7.51 23.44 -1.78
CA SER A 32 8.39 22.27 -1.74
C SER A 32 7.56 21.04 -2.07
N ILE A 33 7.97 20.31 -3.10
CA ILE A 33 7.32 19.06 -3.53
C ILE A 33 8.20 17.89 -3.05
N PRO A 34 7.72 17.07 -2.11
CA PRO A 34 8.46 15.88 -1.70
C PRO A 34 8.47 14.85 -2.82
N TYR A 35 9.60 14.16 -2.97
CA TYR A 35 9.74 13.02 -3.89
C TYR A 35 10.42 11.83 -3.20
N ILE A 36 10.20 10.65 -3.75
CA ILE A 36 10.79 9.39 -3.31
C ILE A 36 11.43 8.73 -4.52
N VAL A 37 12.68 8.31 -4.38
CA VAL A 37 13.40 7.49 -5.37
C VAL A 37 13.32 6.05 -4.93
N MET A 38 12.73 5.19 -5.77
CA MET A 38 12.51 3.80 -5.44
C MET A 38 12.88 2.85 -6.59
N GLU A 39 12.93 1.56 -6.29
CA GLU A 39 13.10 0.49 -7.28
C GLU A 39 12.05 0.62 -8.39
N TYR A 40 12.49 0.55 -9.64
CA TYR A 40 11.58 0.39 -10.75
C TYR A 40 11.15 -1.08 -10.85
N VAL A 41 9.85 -1.32 -10.76
CA VAL A 41 9.27 -2.67 -10.86
C VAL A 41 8.68 -2.84 -12.25
N ASP A 42 9.23 -3.79 -13.02
CA ASP A 42 8.67 -4.19 -14.32
C ASP A 42 7.45 -5.09 -14.09
N GLY A 43 6.30 -4.49 -13.87
CA GLY A 43 5.07 -5.18 -13.51
C GLY A 43 3.87 -4.24 -13.44
N ARG A 44 2.75 -4.77 -12.92
CA ARG A 44 1.50 -4.02 -12.79
C ARG A 44 0.94 -4.14 -11.36
N PRO A 45 0.30 -3.09 -10.83
CA PRO A 45 -0.47 -3.19 -9.59
C PRO A 45 -1.61 -4.22 -9.73
N LEU A 46 -1.89 -4.97 -8.67
CA LEU A 46 -3.02 -5.92 -8.66
C LEU A 46 -4.36 -5.23 -8.94
N LYS A 47 -4.49 -3.97 -8.55
CA LYS A 47 -5.68 -3.15 -8.86
C LYS A 47 -5.97 -3.09 -10.36
N ASP A 48 -4.94 -2.90 -11.19
CA ASP A 48 -5.11 -2.80 -12.64
C ASP A 48 -5.45 -4.18 -13.25
N LEU A 49 -4.85 -5.24 -12.70
CA LEU A 49 -5.13 -6.61 -13.13
C LEU A 49 -6.56 -7.05 -12.77
N LEU A 50 -7.08 -6.64 -11.61
CA LEU A 50 -8.48 -6.88 -11.21
C LEU A 50 -9.49 -6.08 -12.05
N SER A 51 -9.09 -4.91 -12.58
CA SER A 51 -9.96 -4.03 -13.37
C SER A 51 -10.13 -4.49 -14.83
N ASP A 52 -9.24 -5.34 -15.34
CA ASP A 52 -9.20 -5.74 -16.76
C ASP A 52 -10.29 -6.76 -17.16
N ASP A 53 -11.40 -6.89 -16.40
CA ASP A 53 -12.48 -7.87 -16.60
C ASP A 53 -12.02 -9.34 -16.72
N ALA A 54 -10.81 -9.62 -16.27
CA ALA A 54 -10.21 -10.96 -16.32
C ALA A 54 -10.86 -11.94 -15.32
N GLY A 55 -11.75 -11.43 -14.45
CA GLY A 55 -12.38 -12.21 -13.38
C GLY A 55 -11.41 -12.52 -12.21
N PRO A 56 -11.80 -13.44 -11.33
CA PRO A 56 -10.95 -13.83 -10.21
C PRO A 56 -9.67 -14.51 -10.66
N PHE A 57 -8.59 -14.35 -9.88
CA PHE A 57 -7.33 -15.02 -10.14
C PHE A 57 -7.41 -16.53 -9.90
N PRO A 58 -6.63 -17.35 -10.63
CA PRO A 58 -6.48 -18.77 -10.33
C PRO A 58 -5.98 -18.97 -8.88
N ILE A 59 -6.54 -19.98 -8.18
CA ILE A 59 -6.23 -20.21 -6.75
C ILE A 59 -4.72 -20.35 -6.50
N ALA A 60 -3.99 -21.01 -7.38
CA ALA A 60 -2.55 -21.19 -7.24
C ALA A 60 -1.81 -19.83 -7.25
N GLU A 61 -2.17 -18.94 -8.18
CA GLU A 61 -1.60 -17.59 -8.23
C GLU A 61 -1.96 -16.76 -7.00
N VAL A 62 -3.20 -16.89 -6.49
CA VAL A 62 -3.62 -16.19 -5.26
C VAL A 62 -2.78 -16.65 -4.08
N VAL A 63 -2.49 -17.95 -3.96
CA VAL A 63 -1.64 -18.48 -2.89
C VAL A 63 -0.24 -17.89 -2.98
N ASP A 64 0.36 -17.83 -4.17
CA ASP A 64 1.71 -17.28 -4.37
C ASP A 64 1.73 -15.77 -4.08
N ILE A 65 0.73 -15.03 -4.54
CA ILE A 65 0.61 -13.59 -4.28
C ILE A 65 0.51 -13.32 -2.77
N VAL A 66 -0.41 -14.00 -2.09
CA VAL A 66 -0.62 -13.78 -0.65
C VAL A 66 0.58 -14.23 0.18
N ALA A 67 1.24 -15.33 -0.21
CA ALA A 67 2.47 -15.77 0.44
C ALA A 67 3.59 -14.71 0.31
N GLY A 68 3.75 -14.07 -0.86
CA GLY A 68 4.68 -12.98 -1.06
C GLY A 68 4.36 -11.74 -0.21
N VAL A 69 3.07 -11.37 -0.10
CA VAL A 69 2.63 -10.27 0.76
C VAL A 69 2.93 -10.59 2.23
N LEU A 70 2.59 -11.79 2.71
CA LEU A 70 2.84 -12.20 4.10
C LEU A 70 4.34 -12.25 4.43
N SER A 71 5.19 -12.68 3.48
CA SER A 71 6.65 -12.67 3.63
C SER A 71 7.19 -11.24 3.79
N ALA A 72 6.68 -10.28 3.00
CA ALA A 72 7.02 -8.87 3.13
C ALA A 72 6.59 -8.30 4.50
N LEU A 73 5.38 -8.64 4.95
CA LEU A 73 4.83 -8.19 6.23
C LEU A 73 5.59 -8.79 7.42
N GLU A 74 5.91 -10.07 7.40
CA GLU A 74 6.72 -10.72 8.45
C GLU A 74 8.05 -9.99 8.64
N TYR A 75 8.73 -9.69 7.54
CA TYR A 75 9.99 -8.96 7.57
C TYR A 75 9.83 -7.56 8.15
N SER A 76 8.83 -6.79 7.69
CA SER A 76 8.60 -5.43 8.17
C SER A 76 8.15 -5.37 9.63
N HIS A 77 7.28 -6.29 10.05
CA HIS A 77 6.83 -6.40 11.44
C HIS A 77 7.97 -6.76 12.40
N SER A 78 8.88 -7.64 11.98
CA SER A 78 10.10 -7.97 12.72
C SER A 78 11.03 -6.76 12.89
N ALA A 79 11.00 -5.83 11.93
CA ALA A 79 11.69 -4.53 12.02
C ALA A 79 10.89 -3.44 12.77
N GLY A 80 9.73 -3.78 13.34
CA GLY A 80 8.86 -2.86 14.09
C GLY A 80 8.03 -1.93 13.19
N LEU A 81 7.90 -2.23 11.90
CA LEU A 81 7.15 -1.43 10.94
C LEU A 81 5.83 -2.12 10.55
N VAL A 82 4.71 -1.45 10.78
CA VAL A 82 3.37 -1.84 10.33
C VAL A 82 3.05 -1.08 9.06
N HIS A 83 2.55 -1.76 8.03
CA HIS A 83 2.27 -1.18 6.71
C HIS A 83 1.08 -0.23 6.73
N ARG A 84 -0.06 -0.66 7.28
CA ARG A 84 -1.32 0.09 7.51
C ARG A 84 -2.16 0.41 6.27
N ASP A 85 -1.72 0.06 5.08
CA ASP A 85 -2.44 0.36 3.82
C ASP A 85 -2.25 -0.78 2.79
N ILE A 86 -2.42 -2.04 3.21
CA ILE A 86 -2.42 -3.20 2.30
C ILE A 86 -3.70 -3.18 1.48
N LYS A 87 -3.52 -3.11 0.15
CA LYS A 87 -4.60 -3.09 -0.85
C LYS A 87 -4.05 -3.43 -2.24
N PRO A 88 -4.89 -3.77 -3.23
CA PRO A 88 -4.43 -4.11 -4.58
C PRO A 88 -3.57 -3.04 -5.26
N GLY A 89 -3.78 -1.75 -4.94
CA GLY A 89 -2.98 -0.66 -5.47
C GLY A 89 -1.54 -0.59 -4.94
N ASN A 90 -1.27 -1.21 -3.79
CA ASN A 90 0.03 -1.21 -3.13
C ASN A 90 0.76 -2.56 -3.25
N VAL A 91 0.27 -3.47 -4.08
CA VAL A 91 0.91 -4.75 -4.39
C VAL A 91 1.07 -4.87 -5.90
N MET A 92 2.30 -5.02 -6.36
CA MET A 92 2.64 -5.21 -7.77
C MET A 92 2.96 -6.68 -8.05
N LEU A 93 2.56 -7.15 -9.22
CA LEU A 93 2.95 -8.43 -9.79
C LEU A 93 3.85 -8.16 -10.99
N THR A 94 5.08 -8.69 -10.96
CA THR A 94 6.03 -8.55 -12.07
C THR A 94 5.65 -9.44 -13.23
N SER A 95 6.24 -9.19 -14.41
CA SER A 95 6.10 -10.05 -15.60
C SER A 95 6.59 -11.49 -15.37
N LYS A 96 7.39 -11.72 -14.30
CA LYS A 96 7.89 -13.04 -13.88
C LYS A 96 7.04 -13.71 -12.80
N GLY A 97 5.94 -13.07 -12.36
CA GLY A 97 5.10 -13.57 -11.27
C GLY A 97 5.63 -13.26 -9.87
N GLU A 98 6.63 -12.40 -9.72
CA GLU A 98 7.15 -12.00 -8.42
C GLU A 98 6.26 -10.91 -7.80
N VAL A 99 6.01 -11.01 -6.51
CA VAL A 99 5.21 -10.05 -5.74
C VAL A 99 6.10 -8.99 -5.13
N LYS A 100 5.72 -7.72 -5.28
CA LYS A 100 6.39 -6.57 -4.67
C LYS A 100 5.37 -5.69 -3.94
N VAL A 101 5.51 -5.56 -2.63
CA VAL A 101 4.70 -4.65 -1.81
C VAL A 101 5.39 -3.29 -1.76
N MET A 102 4.64 -2.23 -2.01
CA MET A 102 5.12 -0.84 -2.04
C MET A 102 4.47 0.00 -0.96
N ASP A 103 5.00 1.21 -0.73
CA ASP A 103 4.44 2.22 0.19
C ASP A 103 4.45 1.87 1.68
N PHE A 104 5.46 1.12 2.16
CA PHE A 104 5.66 0.87 3.59
C PHE A 104 5.84 2.17 4.40
N GLY A 105 4.84 2.49 5.24
CA GLY A 105 4.94 3.55 6.26
C GLY A 105 5.14 4.99 5.75
N ILE A 106 5.05 5.23 4.43
CA ILE A 106 5.22 6.57 3.83
C ILE A 106 4.09 7.50 4.26
N ALA A 107 2.87 6.98 4.39
CA ALA A 107 1.71 7.74 4.84
C ALA A 107 1.88 8.35 6.24
N ARG A 108 2.64 7.71 7.15
CA ARG A 108 2.90 8.24 8.50
C ARG A 108 3.95 9.34 8.51
N ALA A 109 4.98 9.26 7.68
CA ALA A 109 6.00 10.32 7.60
C ALA A 109 5.40 11.64 7.07
N ILE A 110 4.40 11.55 6.18
CA ILE A 110 3.67 12.70 5.65
C ILE A 110 2.61 13.18 6.65
N ALA A 111 1.90 12.27 7.34
CA ALA A 111 0.87 12.61 8.33
C ALA A 111 1.45 13.20 9.62
N ASP A 112 2.61 12.72 10.09
CA ASP A 112 3.30 13.28 11.24
C ASP A 112 3.89 14.68 10.93
N SER A 113 4.13 15.02 9.65
CA SER A 113 4.54 16.36 9.21
C SER A 113 3.38 17.29 8.90
N GLN A 114 2.16 16.78 8.74
CA GLN A 114 0.95 17.55 8.42
C GLN A 114 -0.19 17.19 9.35
N ALA A 115 -0.09 17.60 10.62
CA ALA A 115 -1.18 17.46 11.60
C ALA A 115 -2.44 18.30 11.26
N THR A 116 -2.60 18.72 10.03
CA THR A 116 -3.78 19.45 9.56
C THR A 116 -3.85 19.35 8.03
N MET A 117 -4.59 18.38 7.49
CA MET A 117 -5.24 18.62 6.18
C MET A 117 -6.21 17.49 5.83
N THR A 118 -7.49 17.84 5.93
CA THR A 118 -8.59 17.55 4.98
C THR A 118 -8.60 16.21 4.26
N GLN A 119 -9.47 15.36 4.75
CA GLN A 119 -10.12 14.30 3.99
C GLN A 119 -10.65 14.88 2.67
N THR A 120 -10.08 14.49 1.55
CA THR A 120 -10.66 14.75 0.24
C THR A 120 -10.57 13.51 -0.64
N ASN A 121 -11.72 12.99 -1.02
CA ASN A 121 -12.04 12.08 -2.16
C ASN A 121 -11.16 10.85 -2.49
N ALA A 122 -9.92 10.71 -2.00
CA ALA A 122 -9.11 9.51 -2.12
C ALA A 122 -9.51 8.42 -1.08
N VAL A 123 -10.34 8.78 -0.10
CA VAL A 123 -10.72 7.92 1.04
C VAL A 123 -11.69 6.80 0.65
N VAL A 124 -12.53 7.00 -0.36
CA VAL A 124 -13.62 6.06 -0.69
C VAL A 124 -13.12 4.69 -1.12
N GLY A 125 -12.05 4.59 -1.90
CA GLY A 125 -11.50 3.30 -2.36
C GLY A 125 -10.63 2.59 -1.31
N THR A 126 -10.04 3.31 -0.36
CA THR A 126 -9.17 2.75 0.69
C THR A 126 -9.96 2.20 1.87
N ALA A 127 -11.16 2.73 2.14
CA ALA A 127 -11.99 2.34 3.28
C ALA A 127 -12.35 0.83 3.30
N GLN A 128 -12.46 0.21 2.14
CA GLN A 128 -12.82 -1.21 1.98
C GLN A 128 -11.79 -2.18 2.59
N TYR A 129 -10.52 -1.76 2.73
CA TYR A 129 -9.42 -2.58 3.25
C TYR A 129 -9.04 -2.23 4.68
N LEU A 130 -9.64 -1.18 5.27
CA LEU A 130 -9.34 -0.77 6.64
C LEU A 130 -9.77 -1.84 7.64
N SER A 131 -8.88 -2.14 8.58
CA SER A 131 -9.25 -2.97 9.72
C SER A 131 -10.26 -2.26 10.62
N PRO A 132 -11.06 -3.01 11.41
CA PRO A 132 -12.04 -2.41 12.32
C PRO A 132 -11.43 -1.40 13.30
N GLU A 133 -10.22 -1.66 13.81
CA GLU A 133 -9.50 -0.75 14.68
C GLU A 133 -9.06 0.53 13.97
N GLN A 134 -8.65 0.44 12.68
CA GLN A 134 -8.34 1.62 11.87
C GLN A 134 -9.58 2.48 11.64
N ALA A 135 -10.70 1.86 11.25
CA ALA A 135 -11.96 2.56 11.04
C ALA A 135 -12.48 3.26 12.30
N GLN A 136 -12.14 2.74 13.48
CA GLN A 136 -12.51 3.31 14.78
C GLN A 136 -11.48 4.27 15.37
N GLY A 137 -10.37 4.54 14.66
CA GLY A 137 -9.27 5.40 15.16
C GLY A 137 -8.54 4.82 16.39
N LYS A 138 -8.58 3.49 16.57
CA LYS A 138 -7.90 2.78 17.65
C LYS A 138 -6.42 2.53 17.32
N PRO A 139 -5.59 2.17 18.31
CA PRO A 139 -4.21 1.78 18.04
C PRO A 139 -4.11 0.62 17.05
N VAL A 140 -3.21 0.76 16.08
CA VAL A 140 -2.98 -0.15 14.95
C VAL A 140 -1.68 -0.90 15.16
N ASP A 141 -1.71 -2.22 15.00
CA ASP A 141 -0.53 -3.10 15.06
C ASP A 141 -0.48 -4.05 13.85
N ALA A 142 0.43 -5.03 13.87
CA ALA A 142 0.63 -6.01 12.80
C ALA A 142 -0.66 -6.75 12.39
N ARG A 143 -1.63 -6.94 13.30
CA ARG A 143 -2.89 -7.62 13.02
C ARG A 143 -3.78 -6.86 12.04
N SER A 144 -3.65 -5.53 12.01
CA SER A 144 -4.39 -4.71 11.04
C SER A 144 -3.94 -5.01 9.60
N ASP A 145 -2.65 -5.23 9.37
CA ASP A 145 -2.14 -5.65 8.05
C ASP A 145 -2.63 -7.05 7.66
N LEU A 146 -2.73 -7.97 8.63
CA LEU A 146 -3.27 -9.31 8.39
C LEU A 146 -4.76 -9.27 8.02
N TYR A 147 -5.54 -8.39 8.67
CA TYR A 147 -6.94 -8.16 8.30
C TYR A 147 -7.06 -7.67 6.85
N SER A 148 -6.29 -6.63 6.48
CA SER A 148 -6.29 -6.08 5.13
C SER A 148 -5.80 -7.10 4.09
N THR A 149 -4.84 -7.97 4.45
CA THR A 149 -4.40 -9.10 3.62
C THR A 149 -5.53 -10.12 3.43
N GLY A 150 -6.35 -10.38 4.45
CA GLY A 150 -7.55 -11.21 4.33
C GLY A 150 -8.59 -10.64 3.37
N VAL A 151 -8.79 -9.31 3.39
CA VAL A 151 -9.66 -8.60 2.43
C VAL A 151 -9.12 -8.73 1.01
N LEU A 152 -7.81 -8.52 0.83
CA LEU A 152 -7.12 -8.70 -0.45
C LEU A 152 -7.28 -10.14 -0.98
N LEU A 153 -7.04 -11.15 -0.14
CA LEU A 153 -7.24 -12.57 -0.48
C LEU A 153 -8.65 -12.84 -0.99
N PHE A 154 -9.66 -12.34 -0.27
CA PHE A 154 -11.06 -12.51 -0.67
C PHE A 154 -11.32 -11.90 -2.05
N GLU A 155 -10.83 -10.68 -2.28
CA GLU A 155 -11.03 -9.99 -3.56
C GLU A 155 -10.32 -10.70 -4.72
N LEU A 156 -9.09 -11.18 -4.53
CA LEU A 156 -8.38 -11.95 -5.56
C LEU A 156 -9.13 -13.24 -5.95
N LEU A 157 -9.75 -13.92 -4.97
CA LEU A 157 -10.51 -15.15 -5.19
C LEU A 157 -11.89 -14.94 -5.80
N THR A 158 -12.50 -13.78 -5.60
CA THR A 158 -13.91 -13.52 -5.98
C THR A 158 -14.07 -12.44 -7.05
N GLY A 159 -13.01 -11.66 -7.32
CA GLY A 159 -13.03 -10.49 -8.19
C GLY A 159 -13.71 -9.26 -7.58
N LYS A 160 -14.13 -9.32 -6.31
CA LYS A 160 -14.82 -8.21 -5.62
C LYS A 160 -14.41 -8.15 -4.15
N PRO A 161 -14.28 -6.95 -3.57
CA PRO A 161 -14.00 -6.83 -2.14
C PRO A 161 -15.16 -7.36 -1.31
N PRO A 162 -14.92 -7.89 -0.08
CA PRO A 162 -15.96 -8.46 0.78
C PRO A 162 -16.97 -7.42 1.29
N PHE A 163 -16.55 -6.16 1.35
CA PHE A 163 -17.38 -5.07 1.83
C PHE A 163 -17.48 -4.01 0.74
N THR A 164 -18.71 -3.70 0.34
CA THR A 164 -19.03 -2.64 -0.62
C THR A 164 -20.06 -1.71 0.04
N GLY A 165 -19.77 -0.42 0.09
CA GLY A 165 -20.65 0.58 0.67
C GLY A 165 -20.19 1.99 0.34
N ASP A 166 -21.12 2.94 0.34
CA ASP A 166 -20.85 4.34 0.04
C ASP A 166 -20.31 5.13 1.25
N SER A 167 -20.20 4.47 2.42
CA SER A 167 -19.65 5.02 3.66
C SER A 167 -19.01 3.94 4.52
N ALA A 168 -17.92 4.29 5.19
CA ALA A 168 -17.31 3.46 6.23
C ALA A 168 -18.11 3.53 7.53
#